data_ee8af062ec1f1955996d5e5c8a04c41d
#
_entry.id   ee8af062ec1f1955996d5e5c8a04c41d
#
_cell.length_a   1.000
_cell.length_b   1.000
_cell.length_c   1.000
_cell.angle_alpha   90.00
_cell.angle_beta   90.00
_cell.angle_gamma   90.00
#
_symmetry.space_group_name_H-M   'P 1'
#
loop_
_entity.id
_entity.type
_entity.pdbx_description
1 polymer ?
#
loop_
_entity_poly.entity_id
_entity_poly.type
_entity_poly.pdbx_seq_one_letter_code
_entity_poly.pdbx_strand_id
1 'polypeptide(L)'
;RDLYNVNMDNAAVGVVIDQSGDDIRHFNRLGYSREKGYFNSGLLLMDLEVWREKELPNKVLEYIDSHKGNLQFHDQDALNAVLYDDTYYLPMKYNSQFSFLYKNPYIDKSRWQDMYEAAEHPVIIHYTNKIKPWHRECIHPYKDIWFEYYKKTEWGKNKLREYSKKGYMKILIKEFLNKCGIRKLNPPTMLREEFYKFYQH
;
A
#
# COMPACT_ATOMS: atom_id res chain seq x y z
N ARG A 1 -0.10 -19.12 -5.78
CA ARG A 1 1.05 -20.04 -6.04
C ARG A 1 2.19 -19.31 -6.74
N ASP A 2 1.92 -18.48 -7.74
CA ASP A 2 2.94 -17.79 -8.53
C ASP A 2 3.85 -16.90 -7.68
N LEU A 3 3.29 -16.15 -6.73
CA LEU A 3 4.06 -15.32 -5.81
C LEU A 3 5.07 -16.14 -4.96
N TYR A 4 4.65 -17.32 -4.48
CA TYR A 4 5.50 -18.16 -3.64
C TYR A 4 6.70 -18.76 -4.39
N ASN A 5 6.57 -18.92 -5.70
CA ASN A 5 7.58 -19.53 -6.57
C ASN A 5 8.46 -18.48 -7.29
N VAL A 6 8.39 -17.21 -6.89
CA VAL A 6 9.24 -16.17 -7.47
C VAL A 6 10.70 -16.45 -7.12
N ASN A 7 11.55 -16.48 -8.13
CA ASN A 7 13.00 -16.45 -7.90
C ASN A 7 13.41 -15.04 -7.49
N MET A 8 13.94 -14.87 -6.30
CA MET A 8 14.35 -13.57 -5.76
C MET A 8 15.86 -13.29 -5.93
N ASP A 9 16.57 -14.05 -6.75
CA ASP A 9 18.00 -13.86 -7.06
C ASP A 9 18.90 -13.72 -5.80
N ASN A 10 18.65 -14.55 -4.80
CA ASN A 10 19.29 -14.55 -3.48
C ASN A 10 18.99 -13.32 -2.59
N ALA A 11 18.02 -12.48 -2.94
CA ALA A 11 17.57 -11.41 -2.06
C ALA A 11 16.90 -11.99 -0.80
N ALA A 12 17.08 -11.32 0.32
CA ALA A 12 16.49 -11.74 1.60
C ALA A 12 14.97 -11.59 1.60
N VAL A 13 14.42 -10.65 0.82
CA VAL A 13 12.99 -10.36 0.83
C VAL A 13 12.49 -9.88 -0.53
N GLY A 14 11.36 -10.46 -0.99
CA GLY A 14 10.54 -9.96 -2.08
C GLY A 14 9.49 -9.00 -1.55
N VAL A 15 9.44 -7.77 -2.07
CA VAL A 15 8.62 -6.66 -1.56
C VAL A 15 7.97 -5.89 -2.69
N VAL A 16 6.97 -5.08 -2.36
CA VAL A 16 6.37 -4.12 -3.29
C VAL A 16 6.69 -2.71 -2.83
N ILE A 17 7.01 -1.84 -3.80
CA ILE A 17 7.24 -0.41 -3.53
C ILE A 17 6.08 0.19 -2.71
N ASP A 18 6.39 1.03 -1.73
CA ASP A 18 5.34 1.75 -0.99
C ASP A 18 4.66 2.79 -1.88
N GLN A 19 3.42 3.12 -1.57
CA GLN A 19 2.67 4.20 -2.25
C GLN A 19 3.36 5.57 -2.22
N SER A 20 4.37 5.75 -1.38
CA SER A 20 5.27 6.91 -1.29
C SER A 20 6.73 6.52 -1.56
N GLY A 21 6.96 5.42 -2.27
CA GLY A 21 8.24 4.72 -2.35
C GLY A 21 9.37 5.47 -3.03
N ASP A 22 9.08 6.52 -3.79
CA ASP A 22 10.09 7.38 -4.44
C ASP A 22 10.18 8.77 -3.77
N ASP A 23 9.54 8.98 -2.61
CA ASP A 23 9.62 10.24 -1.87
C ASP A 23 10.99 10.42 -1.22
N ILE A 24 11.71 11.46 -1.62
CA ILE A 24 13.07 11.76 -1.13
C ILE A 24 13.18 11.85 0.41
N ARG A 25 12.09 12.16 1.08
CA ARG A 25 12.06 12.28 2.55
C ARG A 25 12.36 10.97 3.28
N HIS A 26 12.02 9.82 2.67
CA HIS A 26 12.37 8.51 3.24
C HIS A 26 13.87 8.31 3.26
N PHE A 27 14.52 8.54 2.13
CA PHE A 27 15.95 8.31 1.93
C PHE A 27 16.80 9.26 2.76
N ASN A 28 16.42 10.55 2.84
CA ASN A 28 17.07 11.53 3.71
C ASN A 28 17.01 11.16 5.19
N ARG A 29 15.88 10.54 5.62
CA ARG A 29 15.69 10.13 7.02
C ARG A 29 16.44 8.84 7.34
N LEU A 30 16.43 7.87 6.42
CA LEU A 30 16.99 6.54 6.65
C LEU A 30 18.44 6.39 6.20
N GLY A 31 18.99 7.36 5.46
CA GLY A 31 20.41 7.46 5.14
C GLY A 31 20.89 6.52 4.01
N TYR A 32 20.00 6.10 3.08
CA TYR A 32 20.39 5.29 1.93
C TYR A 32 19.93 5.89 0.59
N SER A 33 20.46 5.38 -0.53
CA SER A 33 20.19 5.93 -1.86
C SER A 33 18.75 5.69 -2.32
N ARG A 34 18.13 6.73 -2.95
CA ARG A 34 16.79 6.66 -3.55
C ARG A 34 16.66 5.54 -4.59
N GLU A 35 17.72 5.17 -5.27
CA GLU A 35 17.73 4.12 -6.29
C GLU A 35 17.33 2.75 -5.72
N LYS A 36 17.51 2.55 -4.41
CA LYS A 36 17.11 1.34 -3.71
C LYS A 36 15.61 1.23 -3.49
N GLY A 37 14.87 2.35 -3.61
CA GLY A 37 13.43 2.41 -3.36
C GLY A 37 13.08 2.29 -1.87
N TYR A 38 11.83 2.59 -1.53
CA TYR A 38 11.27 2.39 -0.19
C TYR A 38 10.05 1.50 -0.32
N PHE A 39 10.07 0.33 0.32
CA PHE A 39 9.03 -0.68 0.17
C PHE A 39 7.99 -0.64 1.29
N ASN A 40 6.79 -1.16 1.00
CA ASN A 40 5.73 -1.33 1.96
C ASN A 40 5.87 -2.66 2.72
N SER A 41 5.88 -2.62 4.06
CA SER A 41 6.05 -3.79 4.92
C SER A 41 4.81 -4.70 5.04
N GLY A 42 3.69 -4.32 4.40
CA GLY A 42 2.46 -5.09 4.50
C GLY A 42 2.43 -6.40 3.73
N LEU A 43 3.43 -6.63 2.85
CA LEU A 43 3.68 -7.91 2.18
C LEU A 43 5.19 -8.14 2.12
N LEU A 44 5.63 -9.26 2.66
CA LEU A 44 7.03 -9.70 2.65
C LEU A 44 7.07 -11.17 2.21
N LEU A 45 7.72 -11.45 1.08
CA LEU A 45 8.11 -12.79 0.66
C LEU A 45 9.53 -13.03 1.18
N MET A 46 9.69 -13.79 2.24
CA MET A 46 10.96 -13.91 2.98
C MET A 46 11.69 -15.18 2.60
N ASP A 47 12.98 -15.07 2.27
CA ASP A 47 13.89 -16.22 2.25
C ASP A 47 14.37 -16.48 3.67
N LEU A 48 13.81 -17.49 4.33
CA LEU A 48 14.07 -17.76 5.73
C LEU A 48 15.48 -18.31 5.98
N GLU A 49 16.16 -18.88 4.97
CA GLU A 49 17.55 -19.33 5.07
C GLU A 49 18.47 -18.11 5.13
N VAL A 50 18.33 -17.20 4.15
CA VAL A 50 19.07 -15.92 4.11
C VAL A 50 18.83 -15.10 5.38
N TRP A 51 17.58 -15.07 5.88
CA TRP A 51 17.27 -14.35 7.12
C TRP A 51 18.00 -14.88 8.33
N ARG A 52 18.13 -16.20 8.45
CA ARG A 52 18.90 -16.84 9.56
C ARG A 52 20.40 -16.64 9.40
N GLU A 53 20.92 -16.87 8.20
CA GLU A 53 22.36 -16.74 7.91
C GLU A 53 22.87 -15.33 8.16
N LYS A 54 22.10 -14.31 7.77
CA LYS A 54 22.46 -12.90 7.95
C LYS A 54 22.03 -12.32 9.30
N GLU A 55 21.39 -13.12 10.17
CA GLU A 55 20.86 -12.70 11.48
C GLU A 55 19.95 -11.44 11.39
N LEU A 56 19.16 -11.34 10.31
CA LEU A 56 18.35 -10.15 9.99
C LEU A 56 17.36 -9.78 11.10
N PRO A 57 16.68 -10.70 11.81
CA PRO A 57 15.81 -10.35 12.91
C PRO A 57 16.51 -9.53 14.00
N ASN A 58 17.75 -9.94 14.38
CA ASN A 58 18.53 -9.24 15.39
C ASN A 58 18.92 -7.84 14.90
N LYS A 59 19.38 -7.71 13.65
CA LYS A 59 19.74 -6.42 13.04
C LYS A 59 18.56 -5.45 12.99
N VAL A 60 17.35 -5.94 12.67
CA VAL A 60 16.13 -5.11 12.66
C VAL A 60 15.77 -4.64 14.08
N LEU A 61 15.87 -5.54 15.08
CA LEU A 61 15.60 -5.18 16.48
C LEU A 61 16.62 -4.18 17.02
N GLU A 62 17.90 -4.37 16.73
CA GLU A 62 18.98 -3.44 17.10
C GLU A 62 18.76 -2.06 16.44
N TYR A 63 18.35 -2.03 15.16
CA TYR A 63 18.03 -0.79 14.48
C TYR A 63 16.85 -0.07 15.15
N ILE A 64 15.77 -0.79 15.49
CA ILE A 64 14.63 -0.23 16.22
C ILE A 64 15.06 0.34 17.56
N ASP A 65 15.88 -0.41 18.32
CA ASP A 65 16.33 0.00 19.64
C ASP A 65 17.21 1.26 19.61
N SER A 66 18.11 1.35 18.63
CA SER A 66 19.00 2.50 18.43
C SER A 66 18.32 3.74 17.87
N HIS A 67 17.15 3.59 17.23
CA HIS A 67 16.42 4.68 16.58
C HIS A 67 15.04 4.94 17.22
N LYS A 68 14.86 4.58 18.50
CA LYS A 68 13.61 4.85 19.25
C LYS A 68 13.24 6.33 19.19
N GLY A 69 12.01 6.58 18.71
CA GLY A 69 11.47 7.96 18.57
C GLY A 69 11.74 8.61 17.20
N ASN A 70 12.60 8.05 16.34
CA ASN A 70 12.89 8.58 15.00
C ASN A 70 12.23 7.81 13.86
N LEU A 71 11.60 6.66 14.14
CA LEU A 71 10.91 5.85 13.15
C LEU A 71 9.52 6.42 12.87
N GLN A 72 9.31 7.01 11.70
CA GLN A 72 8.05 7.62 11.30
C GLN A 72 6.99 6.57 10.94
N PHE A 73 7.44 5.50 10.29
CA PHE A 73 6.61 4.37 9.84
C PHE A 73 6.99 3.06 10.55
N HIS A 74 7.42 3.17 11.81
CA HIS A 74 7.67 2.05 12.73
C HIS A 74 8.51 0.91 12.11
N ASP A 75 7.94 -0.29 12.02
CA ASP A 75 8.55 -1.49 11.45
C ASP A 75 8.97 -1.32 10.00
N GLN A 76 8.19 -0.61 9.19
CA GLN A 76 8.49 -0.37 7.78
C GLN A 76 9.80 0.41 7.60
N ASP A 77 10.05 1.43 8.43
CA ASP A 77 11.31 2.18 8.39
C ASP A 77 12.51 1.30 8.75
N ALA A 78 12.38 0.50 9.82
CA ALA A 78 13.45 -0.36 10.28
C ALA A 78 13.80 -1.46 9.25
N LEU A 79 12.77 -2.08 8.66
CA LEU A 79 12.96 -3.09 7.62
C LEU A 79 13.62 -2.49 6.38
N ASN A 80 13.17 -1.30 5.93
CA ASN A 80 13.79 -0.62 4.80
C ASN A 80 15.24 -0.25 5.07
N ALA A 81 15.55 0.28 6.26
CA ALA A 81 16.91 0.68 6.62
C ALA A 81 17.90 -0.49 6.71
N VAL A 82 17.42 -1.68 7.08
CA VAL A 82 18.26 -2.87 7.22
C VAL A 82 18.35 -3.67 5.93
N LEU A 83 17.29 -3.69 5.11
CA LEU A 83 17.15 -4.61 3.99
C LEU A 83 17.28 -3.95 2.60
N TYR A 84 17.51 -2.64 2.48
CA TYR A 84 17.49 -1.93 1.19
C TYR A 84 18.43 -2.52 0.11
N ASP A 85 19.52 -3.19 0.50
CA ASP A 85 20.46 -3.87 -0.40
C ASP A 85 20.10 -5.34 -0.66
N ASP A 86 19.19 -5.91 0.13
CA ASP A 86 18.79 -7.32 0.07
C ASP A 86 17.31 -7.49 -0.37
N THR A 87 16.81 -6.55 -1.17
CA THR A 87 15.41 -6.54 -1.64
C THR A 87 15.27 -6.94 -3.10
N TYR A 88 14.25 -7.76 -3.38
CA TYR A 88 13.74 -8.02 -4.72
C TYR A 88 12.37 -7.34 -4.89
N TYR A 89 12.22 -6.45 -5.88
CA TYR A 89 10.96 -5.76 -6.11
C TYR A 89 10.00 -6.60 -6.95
N LEU A 90 8.88 -6.98 -6.33
CA LEU A 90 7.77 -7.68 -6.94
C LEU A 90 6.86 -6.69 -7.70
N PRO A 91 6.12 -7.15 -8.73
CA PRO A 91 5.07 -6.37 -9.37
C PRO A 91 4.06 -5.81 -8.35
N MET A 92 3.64 -4.56 -8.54
CA MET A 92 2.77 -3.83 -7.59
C MET A 92 1.43 -4.52 -7.35
N LYS A 93 0.94 -5.34 -8.28
CA LYS A 93 -0.31 -6.10 -8.14
C LYS A 93 -0.33 -7.07 -6.95
N TYR A 94 0.84 -7.47 -6.44
CA TYR A 94 0.93 -8.34 -5.26
C TYR A 94 0.75 -7.59 -3.93
N ASN A 95 0.74 -6.26 -3.95
CA ASN A 95 0.41 -5.42 -2.79
C ASN A 95 -0.23 -4.13 -3.28
N SER A 96 -1.44 -4.24 -3.89
CA SER A 96 -2.15 -3.10 -4.45
C SER A 96 -2.65 -2.19 -3.34
N GLN A 97 -2.00 -1.05 -3.20
CA GLN A 97 -2.23 -0.06 -2.14
C GLN A 97 -3.24 0.99 -2.59
N PHE A 98 -3.90 1.64 -1.62
CA PHE A 98 -4.96 2.61 -1.91
C PHE A 98 -4.53 3.74 -2.85
N SER A 99 -3.32 4.29 -2.68
CA SER A 99 -2.87 5.40 -3.52
C SER A 99 -2.51 5.00 -4.95
N PHE A 100 -2.39 3.70 -5.26
CA PHE A 100 -2.22 3.23 -6.64
C PHE A 100 -3.49 3.43 -7.49
N LEU A 101 -4.63 3.62 -6.83
CA LEU A 101 -5.91 3.92 -7.49
C LEU A 101 -6.02 5.38 -7.96
N TYR A 102 -5.00 6.19 -7.74
CA TYR A 102 -4.99 7.62 -8.04
C TYR A 102 -3.65 8.03 -8.66
N LYS A 103 -3.65 9.17 -9.36
CA LYS A 103 -2.40 9.82 -9.76
C LYS A 103 -1.52 10.07 -8.54
N ASN A 104 -0.39 9.40 -8.47
CA ASN A 104 0.48 9.43 -7.31
C ASN A 104 1.82 10.11 -7.62
N PRO A 105 2.07 11.34 -7.12
CA PRO A 105 3.30 12.07 -7.40
C PRO A 105 4.54 11.50 -6.68
N TYR A 106 4.34 10.58 -5.73
CA TYR A 106 5.41 9.96 -4.94
C TYR A 106 5.84 8.60 -5.49
N ILE A 107 5.36 8.24 -6.68
CA ILE A 107 5.81 7.10 -7.47
C ILE A 107 6.39 7.64 -8.77
N ASP A 108 7.60 7.19 -9.13
CA ASP A 108 8.25 7.58 -10.37
C ASP A 108 7.41 7.20 -11.59
N LYS A 109 7.41 8.05 -12.60
CA LYS A 109 6.59 7.84 -13.81
C LYS A 109 6.93 6.54 -14.54
N SER A 110 8.17 6.08 -14.48
CA SER A 110 8.58 4.81 -15.07
C SER A 110 7.84 3.59 -14.50
N ARG A 111 7.31 3.72 -13.28
CA ARG A 111 6.55 2.67 -12.58
C ARG A 111 5.02 2.79 -12.75
N TRP A 112 4.53 3.81 -13.41
CA TRP A 112 3.08 4.06 -13.49
C TRP A 112 2.32 2.99 -14.25
N GLN A 113 2.93 2.33 -15.24
CA GLN A 113 2.29 1.21 -15.95
C GLN A 113 2.02 0.04 -15.00
N ASP A 114 2.99 -0.33 -14.17
CA ASP A 114 2.85 -1.38 -13.15
C ASP A 114 1.83 -0.97 -12.06
N MET A 115 1.87 0.30 -11.65
CA MET A 115 0.89 0.87 -10.73
C MET A 115 -0.54 0.81 -11.28
N TYR A 116 -0.72 1.09 -12.56
CA TYR A 116 -2.00 0.99 -13.24
C TYR A 116 -2.49 -0.46 -13.31
N GLU A 117 -1.62 -1.40 -13.69
CA GLU A 117 -1.95 -2.83 -13.67
C GLU A 117 -2.36 -3.30 -12.28
N ALA A 118 -1.64 -2.85 -11.25
CA ALA A 118 -1.96 -3.17 -9.85
C ALA A 118 -3.33 -2.59 -9.41
N ALA A 119 -3.72 -1.44 -9.96
CA ALA A 119 -5.01 -0.82 -9.68
C ALA A 119 -6.17 -1.50 -10.37
N GLU A 120 -5.99 -1.99 -11.61
CA GLU A 120 -7.06 -2.63 -12.41
C GLU A 120 -7.16 -4.15 -12.14
N HIS A 121 -6.02 -4.81 -11.90
CA HIS A 121 -5.91 -6.26 -11.77
C HIS A 121 -5.14 -6.69 -10.51
N PRO A 122 -5.56 -6.24 -9.30
CA PRO A 122 -4.86 -6.59 -8.08
C PRO A 122 -4.94 -8.10 -7.80
N VAL A 123 -3.80 -8.69 -7.40
CA VAL A 123 -3.76 -10.06 -6.86
C VAL A 123 -3.99 -10.04 -5.36
N ILE A 124 -3.36 -9.06 -4.67
CA ILE A 124 -3.57 -8.82 -3.24
C ILE A 124 -3.95 -7.34 -3.06
N ILE A 125 -5.10 -7.10 -2.45
CA ILE A 125 -5.59 -5.76 -2.14
C ILE A 125 -5.17 -5.41 -0.72
N HIS A 126 -4.35 -4.36 -0.58
CA HIS A 126 -3.91 -3.86 0.71
C HIS A 126 -4.65 -2.56 1.06
N TYR A 127 -5.57 -2.63 2.00
CA TYR A 127 -6.32 -1.47 2.48
C TYR A 127 -5.47 -0.61 3.41
N THR A 128 -4.49 0.11 2.84
CA THR A 128 -3.47 0.90 3.58
C THR A 128 -4.06 2.11 4.32
N ASN A 129 -5.18 2.68 3.84
CA ASN A 129 -5.78 3.87 4.43
C ASN A 129 -6.27 3.64 5.87
N LYS A 130 -6.34 4.71 6.68
CA LYS A 130 -6.90 4.70 8.05
C LYS A 130 -8.37 4.28 8.06
N ILE A 131 -9.15 4.68 7.05
CA ILE A 131 -10.55 4.27 6.87
C ILE A 131 -10.56 2.92 6.17
N LYS A 132 -10.89 1.88 6.94
CA LYS A 132 -10.88 0.48 6.49
C LYS A 132 -12.25 0.07 5.92
N PRO A 133 -12.34 -1.05 5.16
CA PRO A 133 -13.61 -1.52 4.57
C PRO A 133 -14.77 -1.64 5.57
N TRP A 134 -14.51 -2.01 6.82
CA TRP A 134 -15.52 -2.13 7.87
C TRP A 134 -16.00 -0.80 8.47
N HIS A 135 -15.45 0.33 8.03
CA HIS A 135 -15.97 1.65 8.38
C HIS A 135 -17.01 2.10 7.35
N ARG A 136 -18.07 2.75 7.81
CA ARG A 136 -19.13 3.26 6.92
C ARG A 136 -18.62 4.25 5.90
N GLU A 137 -17.62 5.05 6.29
CA GLU A 137 -16.98 6.08 5.47
C GLU A 137 -16.03 5.53 4.40
N CYS A 138 -15.80 4.23 4.33
CA CYS A 138 -14.88 3.67 3.37
C CYS A 138 -15.36 3.89 1.92
N ILE A 139 -14.53 4.56 1.14
CA ILE A 139 -14.74 4.83 -0.29
C ILE A 139 -13.84 3.98 -1.19
N HIS A 140 -13.17 2.95 -0.63
CA HIS A 140 -12.27 2.11 -1.40
C HIS A 140 -13.03 1.36 -2.49
N PRO A 141 -12.59 1.38 -3.79
CA PRO A 141 -13.31 0.72 -4.89
C PRO A 141 -13.52 -0.77 -4.66
N TYR A 142 -12.57 -1.44 -4.04
CA TYR A 142 -12.62 -2.88 -3.73
C TYR A 142 -13.24 -3.18 -2.35
N LYS A 143 -14.02 -2.27 -1.77
CA LYS A 143 -14.70 -2.48 -0.50
C LYS A 143 -15.59 -3.72 -0.51
N ASP A 144 -16.30 -3.94 -1.62
CA ASP A 144 -17.26 -5.02 -1.74
C ASP A 144 -16.60 -6.39 -1.74
N ILE A 145 -15.39 -6.52 -2.31
CA ILE A 145 -14.58 -7.74 -2.26
C ILE A 145 -14.28 -8.12 -0.80
N TRP A 146 -13.91 -7.15 0.05
CA TRP A 146 -13.71 -7.41 1.47
C TRP A 146 -14.97 -7.96 2.13
N PHE A 147 -16.17 -7.41 1.79
CA PHE A 147 -17.43 -7.87 2.34
C PHE A 147 -17.82 -9.27 1.88
N GLU A 148 -17.45 -9.70 0.68
CA GLU A 148 -17.66 -11.06 0.21
C GLU A 148 -16.96 -12.08 1.11
N TYR A 149 -15.73 -11.79 1.53
CA TYR A 149 -15.00 -12.63 2.49
C TYR A 149 -15.54 -12.48 3.91
N TYR A 150 -15.81 -11.26 4.35
CA TYR A 150 -16.33 -10.98 5.68
C TYR A 150 -17.61 -11.74 6.00
N LYS A 151 -18.56 -11.79 5.06
CA LYS A 151 -19.82 -12.52 5.19
C LYS A 151 -19.64 -14.02 5.41
N LYS A 152 -18.50 -14.60 5.02
CA LYS A 152 -18.17 -16.02 5.21
C LYS A 152 -17.60 -16.31 6.60
N THR A 153 -17.33 -15.29 7.41
CA THR A 153 -16.83 -15.42 8.77
C THR A 153 -17.95 -15.35 9.79
N GLU A 154 -17.70 -15.80 11.01
CA GLU A 154 -18.64 -15.68 12.13
C GLU A 154 -19.02 -14.22 12.48
N TRP A 155 -18.17 -13.25 12.14
CA TRP A 155 -18.39 -11.81 12.36
C TRP A 155 -19.24 -11.14 11.29
N GLY A 156 -19.57 -11.84 10.20
CA GLY A 156 -20.23 -11.27 9.00
C GLY A 156 -21.61 -10.64 9.25
N LYS A 157 -22.21 -10.88 10.41
CA LYS A 157 -23.49 -10.28 10.85
C LYS A 157 -23.34 -9.03 11.71
N ASN A 158 -22.10 -8.64 12.07
CA ASN A 158 -21.86 -7.50 12.94
C ASN A 158 -22.14 -6.18 12.19
N LYS A 159 -22.67 -5.19 12.93
CA LYS A 159 -22.91 -3.86 12.38
C LYS A 159 -21.58 -3.15 12.07
N LEU A 160 -21.54 -2.47 10.93
CA LEU A 160 -20.42 -1.60 10.57
C LEU A 160 -20.25 -0.48 11.60
N ARG A 161 -19.00 -0.14 11.88
CA ARG A 161 -18.64 0.97 12.76
C ARG A 161 -18.37 2.22 11.97
N GLU A 162 -18.56 3.36 12.60
CA GLU A 162 -18.11 4.65 12.08
C GLU A 162 -16.66 4.88 12.52
N TYR A 163 -15.82 5.35 11.60
CA TYR A 163 -14.46 5.79 11.95
C TYR A 163 -14.52 7.11 12.72
N SER A 164 -15.37 8.05 12.25
CA SER A 164 -15.70 9.26 12.99
C SER A 164 -17.09 9.76 12.60
N LYS A 165 -17.90 10.18 13.58
CA LYS A 165 -19.23 10.76 13.33
C LYS A 165 -19.17 11.94 12.36
N LYS A 166 -18.16 12.82 12.53
CA LYS A 166 -17.94 13.99 11.65
C LYS A 166 -17.57 13.58 10.22
N GLY A 167 -16.75 12.53 10.07
CA GLY A 167 -16.38 11.96 8.75
C GLY A 167 -17.60 11.37 8.06
N TYR A 168 -18.38 10.57 8.77
CA TYR A 168 -19.61 9.97 8.25
C TYR A 168 -20.62 11.02 7.79
N MET A 169 -20.90 12.04 8.60
CA MET A 169 -21.77 13.15 8.21
C MET A 169 -21.30 13.86 6.95
N LYS A 170 -19.99 14.09 6.81
CA LYS A 170 -19.45 14.69 5.58
C LYS A 170 -19.71 13.85 4.33
N ILE A 171 -19.64 12.52 4.46
CA ILE A 171 -19.94 11.62 3.33
C ILE A 171 -21.41 11.65 2.99
N LEU A 172 -22.32 11.57 3.97
CA LEU A 172 -23.76 11.69 3.75
C LEU A 172 -24.13 13.01 3.03
N ILE A 173 -23.54 14.13 3.46
CA ILE A 173 -23.75 15.42 2.81
C ILE A 173 -23.25 15.38 1.35
N LYS A 174 -22.08 14.82 1.09
CA LYS A 174 -21.53 14.68 -0.27
C LYS A 174 -22.42 13.81 -1.15
N GLU A 175 -22.90 12.68 -0.64
CA GLU A 175 -23.79 11.78 -1.37
C GLU A 175 -25.14 12.48 -1.68
N PHE A 176 -25.68 13.21 -0.71
CA PHE A 176 -26.91 14.01 -0.92
C PHE A 176 -26.72 15.07 -1.99
N LEU A 177 -25.63 15.87 -1.94
CA LEU A 177 -25.32 16.89 -2.94
C LEU A 177 -25.11 16.28 -4.33
N ASN A 178 -24.52 15.07 -4.40
CA ASN A 178 -24.38 14.35 -5.66
C ASN A 178 -25.75 13.91 -6.23
N LYS A 179 -26.63 13.36 -5.38
CA LYS A 179 -28.00 12.99 -5.77
C LYS A 179 -28.82 14.19 -6.25
N CYS A 180 -28.58 15.36 -5.67
CA CYS A 180 -29.22 16.62 -6.10
C CYS A 180 -28.58 17.23 -7.35
N GLY A 181 -27.53 16.62 -7.93
CA GLY A 181 -26.85 17.18 -9.10
C GLY A 181 -26.00 18.43 -8.83
N ILE A 182 -25.87 18.84 -7.54
CA ILE A 182 -25.17 20.08 -7.14
C ILE A 182 -23.64 19.85 -7.17
N ARG A 183 -23.19 18.61 -6.91
CA ARG A 183 -21.76 18.24 -6.89
C ARG A 183 -21.56 16.85 -7.45
N LYS A 184 -20.73 16.71 -8.50
CA LYS A 184 -20.25 15.39 -8.92
C LYS A 184 -19.29 14.86 -7.85
N LEU A 185 -19.58 13.70 -7.27
CA LEU A 185 -18.59 12.92 -6.59
C LEU A 185 -17.64 12.39 -7.67
N ASN A 186 -16.39 12.81 -7.65
CA ASN A 186 -15.38 12.15 -8.46
C ASN A 186 -15.23 10.74 -7.91
N PRO A 187 -15.62 9.70 -8.66
CA PRO A 187 -15.39 8.33 -8.21
C PRO A 187 -13.89 8.09 -8.12
N PRO A 188 -13.44 7.22 -7.21
CA PRO A 188 -12.03 6.82 -7.14
C PRO A 188 -11.51 6.13 -8.41
N THR A 189 -12.37 5.79 -9.34
CA THR A 189 -12.06 5.20 -10.66
C THR A 189 -11.50 6.18 -11.70
N MET A 190 -11.02 7.35 -11.30
CA MET A 190 -10.43 8.36 -12.20
C MET A 190 -9.14 7.91 -12.90
N LEU A 191 -8.55 6.78 -12.53
CA LEU A 191 -7.30 6.33 -13.14
C LEU A 191 -7.44 6.02 -14.63
N ARG A 192 -8.56 5.44 -15.08
CA ARG A 192 -8.69 5.03 -16.48
C ARG A 192 -8.56 6.19 -17.47
N GLU A 193 -9.33 7.23 -17.30
CA GLU A 193 -9.37 8.34 -18.27
C GLU A 193 -8.19 9.30 -18.12
N GLU A 194 -7.78 9.60 -16.89
CA GLU A 194 -6.64 10.50 -16.64
C GLU A 194 -5.30 9.82 -16.92
N PHE A 195 -5.17 8.52 -16.65
CA PHE A 195 -3.97 7.76 -16.92
C PHE A 195 -3.69 7.69 -18.43
N TYR A 196 -4.69 7.36 -19.25
CA TYR A 196 -4.53 7.35 -20.70
C TYR A 196 -4.20 8.73 -21.28
N LYS A 197 -4.80 9.80 -20.75
CA LYS A 197 -4.45 11.18 -21.17
C LYS A 197 -3.03 11.55 -20.81
N PHE A 198 -2.43 10.95 -19.78
CA PHE A 198 -1.09 11.29 -19.31
C PHE A 198 0.01 10.52 -20.04
N TYR A 199 -0.29 9.32 -20.58
CA TYR A 199 0.66 8.51 -21.35
C TYR A 199 0.64 8.80 -22.86
N GLN A 200 -0.29 9.59 -23.35
CA GLN A 200 -0.36 9.99 -24.75
C GLN A 200 0.39 11.30 -25.06
N HIS A 201 1.08 11.86 -24.07
CA HIS A 201 1.96 13.02 -24.18
C HIS A 201 3.32 12.72 -23.52
#